data_a1dbd3d883ea099e3483261d007b5ab8
#
_entry.id   a1dbd3d883ea099e3483261d007b5ab8
#
_cell.length_a   1.000
_cell.length_b   1.000
_cell.length_c   1.000
_cell.angle_alpha   90.00
_cell.angle_beta   90.00
_cell.angle_gamma   90.00
#
_symmetry.space_group_name_H-M   'P 1'
#
loop_
_entity.id
_entity.type
_entity.pdbx_description
1 polymer ?
#
loop_
_entity_poly.entity_id
_entity_poly.type
_entity_poly.pdbx_seq_one_letter_code
_entity_poly.pdbx_strand_id
1 'polypeptide(L)'
;MVNFTHSFYFRGHLCISTELLDMNLYEFIKSNAFRGFSLKMIRRFTKQMLSSLNLLKQHKVIHCDLKPENILLRHPLHTEIKVIDFGSSCFENEKVYTYIQSRFYRSPEVILGMTYGMPIDMWSLGCILAELYTGVPIFPGENEQEQLACIMEVFGPPEKHLIEKSTRKKLFFDSMGKPRLTVSSKGRRRRPSSKTLQQVLKCDDEAFLDFIARCLRWDPDRRMKPEEAIRHEFITGQKTSVPVPRAIRDSSPSKRINSLNAPRPLPEPPAAAKTTASSLRSRDNAAAAAGGGPYGPKASVPPSSGGTRRVSGMSVTGGGGGGAKRT
;
A
#
# COMPACT_ATOMS: atom_id res chain seq x y z
N MET A 1 -5.51 -2.78 -22.54
CA MET A 1 -6.82 -2.22 -22.21
C MET A 1 -7.90 -3.08 -22.85
N VAL A 2 -9.09 -3.15 -22.23
CA VAL A 2 -10.26 -3.81 -22.81
C VAL A 2 -10.70 -3.10 -24.10
N ASN A 3 -11.13 -3.87 -25.08
CA ASN A 3 -11.65 -3.31 -26.33
C ASN A 3 -13.14 -3.01 -26.18
N PHE A 4 -13.51 -1.75 -26.42
CA PHE A 4 -14.89 -1.32 -26.56
C PHE A 4 -15.44 -1.83 -27.91
N THR A 5 -16.68 -2.34 -27.91
CA THR A 5 -17.37 -2.75 -29.15
C THR A 5 -18.46 -1.77 -29.54
N HIS A 6 -19.44 -1.53 -28.68
CA HIS A 6 -20.49 -0.57 -28.93
C HIS A 6 -21.18 -0.14 -27.61
N SER A 7 -21.99 0.93 -27.66
CA SER A 7 -22.84 1.35 -26.57
C SER A 7 -24.27 1.60 -27.06
N PHE A 8 -25.23 1.42 -26.17
CA PHE A 8 -26.64 1.64 -26.46
C PHE A 8 -27.39 1.99 -25.17
N TYR A 9 -28.57 2.55 -25.33
CA TYR A 9 -29.47 2.79 -24.20
C TYR A 9 -30.53 1.70 -24.14
N PHE A 10 -30.71 1.14 -22.95
CA PHE A 10 -31.77 0.17 -22.68
C PHE A 10 -32.46 0.53 -21.36
N ARG A 11 -33.79 0.73 -21.39
CA ARG A 11 -34.61 1.12 -20.22
C ARG A 11 -34.03 2.30 -19.42
N GLY A 12 -33.50 3.31 -20.10
CA GLY A 12 -32.91 4.50 -19.45
C GLY A 12 -31.47 4.30 -18.91
N HIS A 13 -30.87 3.14 -19.12
CA HIS A 13 -29.49 2.85 -18.74
C HIS A 13 -28.56 2.89 -19.94
N LEU A 14 -27.42 3.56 -19.80
CA LEU A 14 -26.34 3.44 -20.77
C LEU A 14 -25.65 2.06 -20.60
N CYS A 15 -25.72 1.25 -21.63
CA CYS A 15 -25.07 -0.05 -21.72
C CYS A 15 -23.81 0.08 -22.57
N ILE A 16 -22.72 -0.49 -22.07
CA ILE A 16 -21.43 -0.55 -22.76
C ILE A 16 -21.09 -2.00 -23.03
N SER A 17 -20.85 -2.36 -24.28
CA SER A 17 -20.42 -3.69 -24.69
C SER A 17 -18.93 -3.69 -24.97
N THR A 18 -18.25 -4.71 -24.45
CA THR A 18 -16.80 -4.90 -24.62
C THR A 18 -16.52 -6.32 -25.09
N GLU A 19 -15.28 -6.59 -25.47
CA GLU A 19 -14.82 -7.97 -25.70
C GLU A 19 -15.07 -8.81 -24.44
N LEU A 20 -15.38 -10.10 -24.64
CA LEU A 20 -15.52 -11.06 -23.54
C LEU A 20 -14.14 -11.53 -23.13
N LEU A 21 -13.84 -11.39 -21.84
CA LEU A 21 -12.58 -11.81 -21.22
C LEU A 21 -12.82 -12.98 -20.27
N ASP A 22 -11.75 -13.61 -19.83
CA ASP A 22 -11.77 -14.73 -18.90
C ASP A 22 -11.66 -14.22 -17.44
N MET A 23 -11.28 -15.08 -16.50
CA MET A 23 -11.18 -14.78 -15.08
C MET A 23 -10.24 -13.62 -14.78
N ASN A 24 -10.53 -12.90 -13.70
CA ASN A 24 -9.65 -11.85 -13.20
C ASN A 24 -8.46 -12.43 -12.42
N LEU A 25 -7.44 -11.59 -12.14
CA LEU A 25 -6.24 -12.04 -11.44
C LEU A 25 -6.50 -12.46 -9.98
N TYR A 26 -7.54 -11.95 -9.32
CA TYR A 26 -7.92 -12.43 -7.99
C TYR A 26 -8.43 -13.87 -8.04
N GLU A 27 -9.34 -14.18 -8.96
CA GLU A 27 -9.81 -15.54 -9.19
C GLU A 27 -8.67 -16.47 -9.61
N PHE A 28 -7.73 -15.95 -10.40
CA PHE A 28 -6.53 -16.68 -10.80
C PHE A 28 -5.61 -16.98 -9.60
N ILE A 29 -5.39 -16.04 -8.68
CA ILE A 29 -4.67 -16.27 -7.40
C ILE A 29 -5.40 -17.32 -6.57
N LYS A 30 -6.72 -17.19 -6.45
CA LYS A 30 -7.57 -18.13 -5.71
C LYS A 30 -7.53 -19.54 -6.29
N SER A 31 -7.59 -19.69 -7.62
CA SER A 31 -7.51 -20.99 -8.30
C SER A 31 -6.15 -21.68 -8.06
N ASN A 32 -5.09 -20.91 -7.83
CA ASN A 32 -3.78 -21.41 -7.43
C ASN A 32 -3.63 -21.61 -5.89
N ALA A 33 -4.76 -21.67 -5.15
CA ALA A 33 -4.81 -21.85 -3.70
C ALA A 33 -3.93 -20.82 -2.94
N PHE A 34 -3.88 -19.57 -3.42
CA PHE A 34 -3.11 -18.46 -2.83
C PHE A 34 -1.61 -18.76 -2.62
N ARG A 35 -1.03 -19.64 -3.41
CA ARG A 35 0.41 -20.01 -3.30
C ARG A 35 1.35 -19.03 -3.97
N GLY A 36 0.81 -18.03 -4.68
CA GLY A 36 1.61 -17.11 -5.48
C GLY A 36 2.11 -17.71 -6.80
N PHE A 37 2.79 -16.90 -7.58
CA PHE A 37 3.27 -17.23 -8.91
C PHE A 37 4.77 -17.03 -9.04
N SER A 38 5.38 -17.70 -10.03
CA SER A 38 6.80 -17.54 -10.32
C SER A 38 7.11 -16.13 -10.83
N LEU A 39 8.31 -15.63 -10.54
CA LEU A 39 8.79 -14.34 -11.02
C LEU A 39 8.75 -14.23 -12.56
N LYS A 40 8.94 -15.35 -13.28
CA LYS A 40 8.83 -15.41 -14.74
C LYS A 40 7.42 -15.03 -15.20
N MET A 41 6.39 -15.54 -14.54
CA MET A 41 4.99 -15.22 -14.85
C MET A 41 4.66 -13.78 -14.46
N ILE A 42 5.04 -13.35 -13.24
CA ILE A 42 4.86 -11.98 -12.75
C ILE A 42 5.49 -10.98 -13.72
N ARG A 43 6.71 -11.23 -14.19
CA ARG A 43 7.38 -10.38 -15.19
C ARG A 43 6.57 -10.23 -16.47
N ARG A 44 5.91 -11.29 -16.94
CA ARG A 44 5.03 -11.22 -18.14
C ARG A 44 3.81 -10.33 -17.89
N PHE A 45 3.18 -10.45 -16.74
CA PHE A 45 2.07 -9.57 -16.35
C PHE A 45 2.55 -8.13 -16.19
N THR A 46 3.69 -7.92 -15.50
CA THR A 46 4.26 -6.59 -15.28
C THR A 46 4.51 -5.84 -16.58
N LYS A 47 5.09 -6.50 -17.60
CA LYS A 47 5.33 -5.88 -18.91
C LYS A 47 4.05 -5.35 -19.54
N GLN A 48 2.97 -6.10 -19.47
CA GLN A 48 1.67 -5.73 -20.04
C GLN A 48 1.00 -4.62 -19.23
N MET A 49 1.08 -4.69 -17.88
CA MET A 49 0.59 -3.62 -17.01
C MET A 49 1.33 -2.30 -17.24
N LEU A 50 2.66 -2.34 -17.37
CA LEU A 50 3.45 -1.15 -17.68
C LEU A 50 3.10 -0.55 -19.05
N SER A 51 2.82 -1.41 -20.06
CA SER A 51 2.33 -0.94 -21.35
C SER A 51 0.98 -0.22 -21.23
N SER A 52 0.07 -0.78 -20.42
CA SER A 52 -1.23 -0.16 -20.13
C SER A 52 -1.07 1.19 -19.40
N LEU A 53 -0.23 1.24 -18.35
CA LEU A 53 0.02 2.48 -17.60
C LEU A 53 0.70 3.56 -18.45
N ASN A 54 1.60 3.16 -19.35
CA ASN A 54 2.22 4.10 -20.28
C ASN A 54 1.20 4.68 -21.28
N LEU A 55 0.28 3.86 -21.77
CA LEU A 55 -0.83 4.32 -22.61
C LEU A 55 -1.72 5.31 -21.85
N LEU A 56 -2.11 4.99 -20.61
CA LEU A 56 -2.89 5.90 -19.75
C LEU A 56 -2.18 7.24 -19.55
N LYS A 57 -0.87 7.19 -19.29
CA LYS A 57 -0.05 8.39 -19.14
C LYS A 57 -0.05 9.26 -20.39
N GLN A 58 0.08 8.66 -21.58
CA GLN A 58 0.02 9.40 -22.86
C GLN A 58 -1.30 10.13 -23.04
N HIS A 59 -2.40 9.54 -22.56
CA HIS A 59 -3.74 10.13 -22.62
C HIS A 59 -4.11 10.95 -21.38
N LYS A 60 -3.17 11.14 -20.43
CA LYS A 60 -3.39 11.88 -19.17
C LYS A 60 -4.55 11.34 -18.34
N VAL A 61 -4.78 10.03 -18.38
CA VAL A 61 -5.82 9.32 -17.64
C VAL A 61 -5.21 8.64 -16.41
N ILE A 62 -5.89 8.75 -15.28
CA ILE A 62 -5.60 8.03 -14.05
C ILE A 62 -6.69 6.98 -13.90
N HIS A 63 -6.33 5.71 -13.72
CA HIS A 63 -7.31 4.62 -13.59
C HIS A 63 -8.07 4.70 -12.26
N CYS A 64 -7.39 5.02 -11.18
CA CYS A 64 -7.93 5.22 -9.83
C CYS A 64 -8.48 3.97 -9.11
N ASP A 65 -8.51 2.80 -9.71
CA ASP A 65 -8.95 1.56 -9.04
C ASP A 65 -8.26 0.30 -9.58
N LEU A 66 -6.94 0.37 -9.79
CA LEU A 66 -6.17 -0.81 -10.15
C LEU A 66 -6.12 -1.80 -8.98
N LYS A 67 -6.55 -3.02 -9.25
CA LYS A 67 -6.57 -4.15 -8.32
C LYS A 67 -6.63 -5.46 -9.11
N PRO A 68 -6.34 -6.62 -8.53
CA PRO A 68 -6.39 -7.90 -9.22
C PRO A 68 -7.74 -8.18 -9.89
N GLU A 69 -8.85 -7.74 -9.31
CA GLU A 69 -10.21 -7.90 -9.85
C GLU A 69 -10.43 -7.13 -11.17
N ASN A 70 -9.67 -6.06 -11.41
CA ASN A 70 -9.80 -5.22 -12.61
C ASN A 70 -8.74 -5.54 -13.69
N ILE A 71 -8.06 -6.68 -13.56
CA ILE A 71 -7.10 -7.19 -14.54
C ILE A 71 -7.53 -8.59 -14.89
N LEU A 72 -8.00 -8.78 -16.13
CA LEU A 72 -8.55 -10.05 -16.61
C LEU A 72 -7.62 -10.74 -17.57
N LEU A 73 -7.57 -12.06 -17.50
CA LEU A 73 -6.96 -12.88 -18.52
C LEU A 73 -7.80 -12.77 -19.81
N ARG A 74 -7.14 -12.72 -20.95
CA ARG A 74 -7.81 -12.75 -22.25
C ARG A 74 -8.35 -14.14 -22.58
N HIS A 75 -7.63 -15.17 -22.12
CA HIS A 75 -7.97 -16.58 -22.37
C HIS A 75 -7.37 -17.43 -21.24
N PRO A 76 -8.04 -18.52 -20.79
CA PRO A 76 -7.60 -19.31 -19.64
C PRO A 76 -6.23 -19.99 -19.82
N LEU A 77 -5.81 -20.25 -21.05
CA LEU A 77 -4.52 -20.90 -21.35
C LEU A 77 -3.39 -19.93 -21.67
N HIS A 78 -3.65 -18.62 -21.66
CA HIS A 78 -2.67 -17.60 -22.04
C HIS A 78 -2.39 -16.63 -20.89
N THR A 79 -1.21 -16.03 -20.90
CA THR A 79 -0.81 -15.01 -19.93
C THR A 79 -1.08 -13.58 -20.43
N GLU A 80 -1.90 -13.44 -21.48
CA GLU A 80 -2.33 -12.13 -21.94
C GLU A 80 -3.39 -11.56 -21.01
N ILE A 81 -3.24 -10.29 -20.64
CA ILE A 81 -4.15 -9.61 -19.72
C ILE A 81 -4.72 -8.34 -20.33
N LYS A 82 -5.86 -7.95 -19.83
CA LYS A 82 -6.55 -6.69 -20.15
C LYS A 82 -6.95 -5.97 -18.86
N VAL A 83 -6.75 -4.67 -18.83
CA VAL A 83 -7.25 -3.79 -17.76
C VAL A 83 -8.66 -3.36 -18.11
N ILE A 84 -9.55 -3.46 -17.12
CA ILE A 84 -10.98 -3.13 -17.23
C ILE A 84 -11.37 -2.11 -16.16
N ASP A 85 -12.63 -1.71 -16.18
CA ASP A 85 -13.31 -0.87 -15.18
C ASP A 85 -12.69 0.53 -15.02
N PHE A 86 -13.09 1.40 -15.94
CA PHE A 86 -12.74 2.82 -15.94
C PHE A 86 -13.78 3.70 -15.21
N GLY A 87 -14.71 3.09 -14.46
CA GLY A 87 -15.79 3.79 -13.77
C GLY A 87 -15.32 4.78 -12.69
N SER A 88 -14.10 4.60 -12.16
CA SER A 88 -13.46 5.51 -11.19
C SER A 88 -12.38 6.39 -11.81
N SER A 89 -12.12 6.25 -13.12
CA SER A 89 -11.04 6.97 -13.79
C SER A 89 -11.32 8.46 -13.93
N CYS A 90 -10.27 9.25 -14.02
CA CYS A 90 -10.35 10.67 -14.29
C CYS A 90 -9.19 11.14 -15.16
N PHE A 91 -9.37 12.27 -15.83
CA PHE A 91 -8.25 12.99 -16.43
C PHE A 91 -7.40 13.67 -15.35
N GLU A 92 -6.10 13.80 -15.60
CA GLU A 92 -5.16 14.37 -14.62
C GLU A 92 -5.52 15.79 -14.17
N ASN A 93 -6.15 16.57 -15.04
CA ASN A 93 -6.61 17.93 -14.80
C ASN A 93 -8.09 18.02 -14.30
N GLU A 94 -8.82 16.91 -14.26
CA GLU A 94 -10.25 16.87 -13.92
C GLU A 94 -10.54 15.94 -12.73
N LYS A 95 -9.80 16.10 -11.66
CA LYS A 95 -9.93 15.26 -10.45
C LYS A 95 -11.17 15.66 -9.67
N VAL A 96 -12.14 14.76 -9.59
CA VAL A 96 -13.43 15.02 -8.93
C VAL A 96 -13.49 14.38 -7.54
N TYR A 97 -12.84 13.23 -7.33
CA TYR A 97 -13.03 12.44 -6.12
C TYR A 97 -11.80 12.42 -5.24
N THR A 98 -12.02 12.55 -3.91
CA THR A 98 -10.96 12.43 -2.90
C THR A 98 -10.86 11.03 -2.30
N TYR A 99 -11.96 10.26 -2.35
CA TYR A 99 -11.98 8.88 -1.86
C TYR A 99 -12.00 7.90 -3.04
N ILE A 100 -10.82 7.48 -3.44
CA ILE A 100 -10.57 6.61 -4.59
C ILE A 100 -9.64 5.46 -4.19
N GLN A 101 -9.46 4.53 -5.10
CA GLN A 101 -8.69 3.29 -4.97
C GLN A 101 -9.28 2.32 -3.93
N SER A 102 -9.28 1.07 -4.24
CA SER A 102 -9.57 -0.01 -3.29
C SER A 102 -8.52 -0.04 -2.19
N ARG A 103 -8.93 -0.19 -0.93
CA ARG A 103 -8.12 0.09 0.26
C ARG A 103 -6.74 -0.55 0.25
N PHE A 104 -6.62 -1.83 -0.05
CA PHE A 104 -5.33 -2.53 0.00
C PHE A 104 -4.33 -2.03 -1.06
N TYR A 105 -4.81 -1.37 -2.10
CA TYR A 105 -4.03 -0.82 -3.21
C TYR A 105 -3.97 0.71 -3.21
N ARG A 106 -4.54 1.35 -2.16
CA ARG A 106 -4.63 2.79 -2.02
C ARG A 106 -3.28 3.41 -1.69
N SER A 107 -2.91 4.41 -2.47
CA SER A 107 -1.64 5.12 -2.31
C SER A 107 -1.62 6.00 -1.06
N PRO A 108 -0.42 6.26 -0.50
CA PRO A 108 -0.28 7.11 0.69
C PRO A 108 -0.85 8.52 0.51
N GLU A 109 -0.63 9.14 -0.64
CA GLU A 109 -1.11 10.49 -0.94
C GLU A 109 -2.64 10.57 -0.91
N VAL A 110 -3.33 9.51 -1.34
CA VAL A 110 -4.80 9.43 -1.24
C VAL A 110 -5.23 9.24 0.22
N ILE A 111 -4.59 8.35 0.97
CA ILE A 111 -4.87 8.14 2.40
C ILE A 111 -4.68 9.45 3.19
N LEU A 112 -3.59 10.15 2.92
CA LEU A 112 -3.20 11.37 3.62
C LEU A 112 -3.95 12.62 3.15
N GLY A 113 -4.81 12.50 2.12
CA GLY A 113 -5.57 13.63 1.56
C GLY A 113 -4.69 14.67 0.88
N MET A 114 -3.61 14.23 0.24
CA MET A 114 -2.74 15.08 -0.57
C MET A 114 -3.27 15.15 -2.01
N THR A 115 -2.76 16.09 -2.78
CA THR A 115 -3.00 16.11 -4.22
C THR A 115 -2.39 14.85 -4.85
N TYR A 116 -3.20 14.12 -5.60
CA TYR A 116 -2.78 12.88 -6.27
C TYR A 116 -2.64 13.06 -7.78
N GLY A 117 -2.02 12.14 -8.45
CA GLY A 117 -1.84 12.09 -9.90
C GLY A 117 -1.60 10.65 -10.38
N MET A 118 -1.08 10.50 -11.59
CA MET A 118 -0.77 9.20 -12.20
C MET A 118 0.09 8.27 -11.32
N PRO A 119 0.98 8.75 -10.43
CA PRO A 119 1.75 7.87 -9.57
C PRO A 119 0.93 6.97 -8.66
N ILE A 120 -0.36 7.26 -8.40
CA ILE A 120 -1.21 6.39 -7.58
C ILE A 120 -1.39 5.00 -8.21
N ASP A 121 -1.46 4.90 -9.55
CA ASP A 121 -1.62 3.64 -10.26
C ASP A 121 -0.33 2.80 -10.22
N MET A 122 0.84 3.44 -10.19
CA MET A 122 2.13 2.73 -9.97
C MET A 122 2.24 2.15 -8.56
N TRP A 123 1.71 2.83 -7.56
CA TRP A 123 1.58 2.28 -6.21
C TRP A 123 0.71 1.02 -6.19
N SER A 124 -0.48 1.11 -6.80
CA SER A 124 -1.38 -0.04 -6.93
C SER A 124 -0.71 -1.20 -7.65
N LEU A 125 0.02 -0.94 -8.73
CA LEU A 125 0.80 -1.97 -9.44
C LEU A 125 1.79 -2.66 -8.50
N GLY A 126 2.56 -1.92 -7.70
CA GLY A 126 3.48 -2.48 -6.71
C GLY A 126 2.79 -3.44 -5.73
N CYS A 127 1.62 -3.04 -5.21
CA CYS A 127 0.80 -3.88 -4.33
C CYS A 127 0.30 -5.15 -5.02
N ILE A 128 -0.17 -5.03 -6.27
CA ILE A 128 -0.67 -6.17 -7.08
C ILE A 128 0.46 -7.18 -7.34
N LEU A 129 1.65 -6.72 -7.71
CA LEU A 129 2.79 -7.61 -7.99
C LEU A 129 3.27 -8.34 -6.73
N ALA A 130 3.28 -7.65 -5.59
CA ALA A 130 3.57 -8.27 -4.30
C ALA A 130 2.56 -9.37 -3.95
N GLU A 131 1.27 -9.13 -4.21
CA GLU A 131 0.20 -10.10 -4.00
C GLU A 131 0.26 -11.26 -4.97
N LEU A 132 0.56 -11.04 -6.24
CA LEU A 132 0.79 -12.11 -7.21
C LEU A 132 1.95 -13.03 -6.79
N TYR A 133 2.96 -12.49 -6.12
CA TYR A 133 4.10 -13.27 -5.64
C TYR A 133 3.80 -14.05 -4.37
N THR A 134 3.15 -13.43 -3.39
CA THR A 134 2.88 -14.03 -2.08
C THR A 134 1.56 -14.79 -1.99
N GLY A 135 0.61 -14.49 -2.90
CA GLY A 135 -0.77 -14.97 -2.86
C GLY A 135 -1.71 -14.18 -1.95
N VAL A 136 -1.21 -13.18 -1.20
CA VAL A 136 -1.99 -12.38 -0.25
C VAL A 136 -1.65 -10.90 -0.35
N PRO A 137 -2.58 -9.99 -0.06
CA PRO A 137 -2.32 -8.55 -0.08
C PRO A 137 -1.16 -8.16 0.84
N ILE A 138 -0.26 -7.31 0.34
CA ILE A 138 0.89 -6.83 1.11
C ILE A 138 0.47 -5.92 2.29
N PHE A 139 -0.56 -5.11 2.12
CA PHE A 139 -1.07 -4.16 3.12
C PHE A 139 -2.56 -4.39 3.39
N PRO A 140 -2.94 -5.43 4.17
CA PRO A 140 -4.33 -5.77 4.44
C PRO A 140 -4.89 -4.98 5.64
N GLY A 141 -5.03 -3.68 5.52
CA GLY A 141 -5.58 -2.83 6.58
C GLY A 141 -7.10 -2.95 6.72
N GLU A 142 -7.62 -3.11 7.93
CA GLU A 142 -9.07 -3.22 8.21
C GLU A 142 -9.80 -1.87 7.99
N ASN A 143 -9.06 -0.78 8.14
CA ASN A 143 -9.51 0.60 7.94
C ASN A 143 -8.35 1.46 7.44
N GLU A 144 -8.56 2.76 7.21
CA GLU A 144 -7.52 3.66 6.68
C GLU A 144 -6.34 3.85 7.65
N GLN A 145 -6.60 3.91 8.97
CA GLN A 145 -5.53 4.04 9.98
C GLN A 145 -4.64 2.79 9.98
N GLU A 146 -5.24 1.62 9.95
CA GLU A 146 -4.46 0.38 9.88
C GLU A 146 -3.80 0.20 8.51
N GLN A 147 -4.43 0.66 7.42
CA GLN A 147 -3.82 0.65 6.09
C GLN A 147 -2.50 1.43 6.08
N LEU A 148 -2.50 2.65 6.63
CA LEU A 148 -1.28 3.44 6.74
C LEU A 148 -0.27 2.78 7.70
N ALA A 149 -0.74 2.17 8.80
CA ALA A 149 0.13 1.45 9.73
C ALA A 149 0.79 0.22 9.09
N CYS A 150 0.10 -0.51 8.20
CA CYS A 150 0.69 -1.59 7.40
C CYS A 150 1.85 -1.08 6.53
N ILE A 151 1.67 0.05 5.88
CA ILE A 151 2.71 0.66 5.03
C ILE A 151 3.89 1.09 5.90
N MET A 152 3.63 1.77 7.03
CA MET A 152 4.68 2.20 7.96
C MET A 152 5.42 1.02 8.61
N GLU A 153 4.77 -0.11 8.83
CA GLU A 153 5.42 -1.33 9.38
C GLU A 153 6.61 -1.76 8.51
N VAL A 154 6.53 -1.55 7.19
CA VAL A 154 7.56 -1.93 6.22
C VAL A 154 8.50 -0.77 5.87
N PHE A 155 7.95 0.39 5.54
CA PHE A 155 8.71 1.52 4.99
C PHE A 155 9.01 2.62 6.00
N GLY A 156 8.63 2.45 7.27
CA GLY A 156 8.75 3.50 8.28
C GLY A 156 7.73 4.63 8.06
N PRO A 157 7.79 5.68 8.89
CA PRO A 157 6.92 6.84 8.71
C PRO A 157 7.31 7.63 7.46
N PRO A 158 6.36 8.33 6.81
CA PRO A 158 6.67 9.21 5.69
C PRO A 158 7.58 10.36 6.12
N GLU A 159 8.30 10.93 5.16
CA GLU A 159 9.16 12.11 5.38
C GLU A 159 8.33 13.30 5.89
N LYS A 160 8.94 14.15 6.72
CA LYS A 160 8.26 15.27 7.40
C LYS A 160 7.51 16.17 6.43
N HIS A 161 8.10 16.48 5.27
CA HIS A 161 7.47 17.34 4.27
C HIS A 161 6.17 16.75 3.69
N LEU A 162 6.04 15.40 3.62
CA LEU A 162 4.81 14.74 3.19
C LEU A 162 3.73 14.80 4.30
N ILE A 163 4.13 14.64 5.56
CA ILE A 163 3.22 14.80 6.70
C ILE A 163 2.68 16.25 6.74
N GLU A 164 3.52 17.24 6.47
CA GLU A 164 3.11 18.64 6.44
C GLU A 164 2.16 18.97 5.28
N LYS A 165 2.35 18.37 4.12
CA LYS A 165 1.43 18.49 2.97
C LYS A 165 0.09 17.76 3.17
N SER A 166 -0.01 16.87 4.16
CA SER A 166 -1.22 16.08 4.41
C SER A 166 -2.33 16.93 5.01
N THR A 167 -3.48 17.00 4.34
CA THR A 167 -4.69 17.65 4.86
C THR A 167 -5.33 16.85 6.00
N ARG A 168 -5.04 15.54 6.07
CA ARG A 168 -5.61 14.59 7.03
C ARG A 168 -4.62 14.16 8.12
N LYS A 169 -3.49 14.89 8.30
CA LYS A 169 -2.41 14.51 9.23
C LYS A 169 -2.89 14.23 10.66
N LYS A 170 -3.86 14.97 11.16
CA LYS A 170 -4.40 14.81 12.53
C LYS A 170 -5.01 13.43 12.79
N LEU A 171 -5.45 12.71 11.75
CA LEU A 171 -6.00 11.36 11.87
C LEU A 171 -4.92 10.30 12.09
N PHE A 172 -3.70 10.55 11.60
CA PHE A 172 -2.63 9.56 11.53
C PHE A 172 -1.41 9.91 12.38
N PHE A 173 -1.20 11.19 12.68
CA PHE A 173 -0.04 11.68 13.38
C PHE A 173 -0.44 12.57 14.56
N ASP A 174 0.40 12.62 15.57
CA ASP A 174 0.29 13.57 16.68
C ASP A 174 0.83 14.97 16.28
N SER A 175 0.82 15.90 17.24
CA SER A 175 1.32 17.28 17.04
C SER A 175 2.81 17.35 16.71
N MET A 176 3.58 16.33 17.08
CA MET A 176 5.02 16.22 16.81
C MET A 176 5.31 15.46 15.51
N GLY A 177 4.28 15.03 14.78
CA GLY A 177 4.42 14.22 13.56
C GLY A 177 4.75 12.74 13.82
N LYS A 178 4.61 12.25 15.05
CA LYS A 178 4.77 10.82 15.34
C LYS A 178 3.50 10.06 14.94
N PRO A 179 3.63 8.85 14.34
CA PRO A 179 2.49 8.02 14.01
C PRO A 179 1.63 7.70 15.24
N ARG A 180 0.32 7.85 15.11
CA ARG A 180 -0.63 7.38 16.14
C ARG A 180 -0.63 5.85 16.11
N LEU A 181 -0.50 5.25 17.29
CA LEU A 181 -0.57 3.78 17.42
C LEU A 181 -2.00 3.32 17.15
N THR A 182 -2.14 2.39 16.22
CA THR A 182 -3.41 1.71 15.95
C THR A 182 -3.32 0.26 16.41
N VAL A 183 -4.44 -0.26 16.87
CA VAL A 183 -4.58 -1.67 17.24
C VAL A 183 -5.65 -2.26 16.32
N SER A 184 -5.33 -3.34 15.63
CA SER A 184 -6.31 -4.05 14.79
C SER A 184 -7.41 -4.70 15.65
N SER A 185 -8.52 -5.11 15.02
CA SER A 185 -9.59 -5.86 15.68
C SER A 185 -9.09 -7.14 16.38
N LYS A 186 -7.98 -7.70 15.89
CA LYS A 186 -7.29 -8.88 16.45
C LYS A 186 -6.22 -8.53 17.50
N GLY A 187 -6.19 -7.30 18.03
CA GLY A 187 -5.22 -6.87 19.03
C GLY A 187 -3.80 -6.64 18.52
N ARG A 188 -3.58 -6.67 17.21
CA ARG A 188 -2.25 -6.51 16.62
C ARG A 188 -1.84 -5.05 16.60
N ARG A 189 -0.67 -4.77 17.17
CA ARG A 189 0.01 -3.46 17.10
C ARG A 189 1.09 -3.51 16.03
N ARG A 190 1.07 -2.54 15.10
CA ARG A 190 2.08 -2.41 14.06
C ARG A 190 3.10 -1.35 14.44
N ARG A 191 4.35 -1.72 14.53
CA ARG A 191 5.44 -0.77 14.81
C ARG A 191 6.08 -0.35 13.49
N PRO A 192 6.23 0.96 13.23
CA PRO A 192 6.96 1.43 12.05
C PRO A 192 8.36 0.82 11.94
N SER A 193 8.78 0.50 10.71
CA SER A 193 10.10 -0.08 10.39
C SER A 193 10.40 -1.41 11.11
N SER A 194 9.39 -2.15 11.54
CA SER A 194 9.61 -3.42 12.27
C SER A 194 9.79 -4.63 11.35
N LYS A 195 9.57 -4.46 10.04
CA LYS A 195 9.77 -5.50 9.02
C LYS A 195 10.46 -4.91 7.81
N THR A 196 11.26 -5.72 7.13
CA THR A 196 11.79 -5.39 5.81
C THR A 196 10.86 -5.88 4.71
N LEU A 197 10.93 -5.29 3.52
CA LEU A 197 10.19 -5.75 2.35
C LEU A 197 10.53 -7.21 2.02
N GLN A 198 11.81 -7.59 2.11
CA GLN A 198 12.28 -8.95 1.93
C GLN A 198 11.59 -9.95 2.88
N GLN A 199 11.48 -9.60 4.17
CA GLN A 199 10.79 -10.44 5.16
C GLN A 199 9.29 -10.58 4.87
N VAL A 200 8.64 -9.49 4.41
CA VAL A 200 7.20 -9.51 4.11
C VAL A 200 6.90 -10.33 2.87
N LEU A 201 7.71 -10.18 1.83
CA LEU A 201 7.54 -10.92 0.58
C LEU A 201 8.12 -12.34 0.67
N LYS A 202 9.03 -12.62 1.63
CA LYS A 202 9.82 -13.87 1.69
C LYS A 202 10.52 -14.12 0.35
N CYS A 203 11.16 -13.11 -0.18
CA CYS A 203 11.79 -13.09 -1.50
C CYS A 203 13.24 -12.68 -1.37
N ASP A 204 14.13 -13.38 -2.08
CA ASP A 204 15.57 -13.10 -2.11
C ASP A 204 16.02 -12.56 -3.48
N ASP A 205 15.10 -12.38 -4.45
CA ASP A 205 15.41 -11.80 -5.75
C ASP A 205 15.55 -10.27 -5.61
N GLU A 206 16.79 -9.80 -5.65
CA GLU A 206 17.12 -8.38 -5.44
C GLU A 206 16.47 -7.47 -6.49
N ALA A 207 16.41 -7.92 -7.75
CA ALA A 207 15.83 -7.14 -8.83
C ALA A 207 14.31 -6.95 -8.65
N PHE A 208 13.61 -7.98 -8.19
CA PHE A 208 12.19 -7.89 -7.89
C PHE A 208 11.94 -7.02 -6.65
N LEU A 209 12.72 -7.21 -5.59
CA LEU A 209 12.61 -6.38 -4.37
C LEU A 209 12.85 -4.90 -4.66
N ASP A 210 13.88 -4.56 -5.44
CA ASP A 210 14.15 -3.17 -5.84
C ASP A 210 13.01 -2.60 -6.70
N PHE A 211 12.47 -3.40 -7.64
CA PHE A 211 11.32 -2.99 -8.45
C PHE A 211 10.11 -2.63 -7.59
N ILE A 212 9.73 -3.52 -6.65
CA ILE A 212 8.60 -3.28 -5.73
C ILE A 212 8.88 -2.07 -4.84
N ALA A 213 10.08 -1.96 -4.27
CA ALA A 213 10.45 -0.83 -3.43
C ALA A 213 10.35 0.52 -4.16
N ARG A 214 10.71 0.56 -5.44
CA ARG A 214 10.58 1.79 -6.26
C ARG A 214 9.13 2.11 -6.64
N CYS A 215 8.26 1.12 -6.77
CA CYS A 215 6.81 1.32 -6.95
C CYS A 215 6.16 1.84 -5.65
N LEU A 216 6.65 1.40 -4.49
CA LEU A 216 6.05 1.68 -3.17
C LEU A 216 6.81 2.78 -2.41
N ARG A 217 7.31 3.80 -3.11
CA ARG A 217 7.86 5.01 -2.48
C ARG A 217 6.76 5.89 -1.94
N TRP A 218 6.97 6.45 -0.75
CA TRP A 218 6.07 7.42 -0.12
C TRP A 218 5.82 8.63 -1.01
N ASP A 219 6.90 9.26 -1.46
CA ASP A 219 6.86 10.44 -2.30
C ASP A 219 6.46 10.08 -3.73
N PRO A 220 5.30 10.54 -4.23
CA PRO A 220 4.86 10.28 -5.60
C PRO A 220 5.83 10.81 -6.66
N ASP A 221 6.55 11.92 -6.36
CA ASP A 221 7.52 12.52 -7.29
C ASP A 221 8.79 11.66 -7.45
N ARG A 222 9.12 10.87 -6.41
CA ARG A 222 10.24 9.93 -6.41
C ARG A 222 9.84 8.49 -6.78
N ARG A 223 8.55 8.23 -6.91
CA ARG A 223 8.03 6.92 -7.30
C ARG A 223 8.38 6.63 -8.74
N MET A 224 8.83 5.40 -9.03
CA MET A 224 9.23 4.98 -10.36
C MET A 224 8.09 5.17 -11.36
N LYS A 225 8.41 5.77 -12.51
CA LYS A 225 7.46 6.00 -13.60
C LYS A 225 7.37 4.80 -14.53
N PRO A 226 6.27 4.60 -15.29
CA PRO A 226 6.13 3.45 -16.20
C PRO A 226 7.26 3.32 -17.21
N GLU A 227 7.74 4.43 -17.77
CA GLU A 227 8.85 4.47 -18.74
C GLU A 227 10.22 4.14 -18.13
N GLU A 228 10.40 4.34 -16.85
CA GLU A 228 11.59 3.91 -16.11
C GLU A 228 11.48 2.42 -15.76
N ALA A 229 10.29 2.02 -15.30
CA ALA A 229 9.99 0.66 -14.87
C ALA A 229 10.19 -0.37 -16.00
N ILE A 230 9.86 -0.02 -17.25
CA ILE A 230 10.03 -0.93 -18.39
C ILE A 230 11.51 -1.23 -18.69
N ARG A 231 12.42 -0.35 -18.25
CA ARG A 231 13.88 -0.50 -18.41
C ARG A 231 14.56 -1.11 -17.19
N HIS A 232 13.80 -1.35 -16.13
CA HIS A 232 14.32 -1.89 -14.89
C HIS A 232 14.89 -3.31 -15.05
N GLU A 233 15.92 -3.66 -14.28
CA GLU A 233 16.57 -4.97 -14.31
C GLU A 233 15.58 -6.13 -14.18
N PHE A 234 14.61 -6.03 -13.29
CA PHE A 234 13.56 -7.04 -13.13
C PHE A 234 12.81 -7.32 -14.45
N ILE A 235 12.64 -6.31 -15.32
CA ILE A 235 11.93 -6.42 -16.60
C ILE A 235 12.84 -6.89 -17.73
N THR A 236 14.06 -6.31 -17.80
CA THR A 236 15.01 -6.55 -18.89
C THR A 236 15.88 -7.77 -18.67
N GLY A 237 16.11 -8.16 -17.43
CA GLY A 237 17.09 -9.19 -17.02
C GLY A 237 18.55 -8.72 -17.14
N GLN A 238 18.77 -7.47 -17.46
CA GLN A 238 20.12 -6.89 -17.59
C GLN A 238 20.39 -5.97 -16.39
N LYS A 239 21.49 -6.18 -15.68
CA LYS A 239 21.94 -5.24 -14.66
C LYS A 239 22.20 -3.90 -15.32
N THR A 240 21.44 -2.89 -14.94
CA THR A 240 21.73 -1.51 -15.32
C THR A 240 23.03 -1.12 -14.64
N SER A 241 24.13 -1.15 -15.39
CA SER A 241 25.36 -0.52 -14.97
C SER A 241 25.08 1.00 -14.95
N VAL A 242 24.65 1.51 -13.81
CA VAL A 242 24.74 2.96 -13.56
C VAL A 242 26.22 3.25 -13.52
N PRO A 243 26.78 4.11 -14.39
CA PRO A 243 28.14 4.57 -14.23
C PRO A 243 28.17 5.26 -12.85
N VAL A 244 28.85 4.66 -11.88
CA VAL A 244 29.20 5.37 -10.66
C VAL A 244 30.00 6.56 -11.15
N PRO A 245 29.60 7.82 -10.83
CA PRO A 245 30.44 8.97 -11.17
C PRO A 245 31.80 8.67 -10.56
N ARG A 246 32.80 8.50 -11.42
CA ARG A 246 34.19 8.40 -10.95
C ARG A 246 34.42 9.64 -10.12
N ALA A 247 34.62 9.45 -8.82
CA ALA A 247 35.14 10.48 -7.97
C ALA A 247 36.32 11.09 -8.72
N ILE A 248 36.20 12.37 -9.01
CA ILE A 248 37.29 13.17 -9.58
C ILE A 248 38.43 12.96 -8.59
N ARG A 249 39.43 12.17 -9.01
CA ARG A 249 40.68 12.11 -8.29
C ARG A 249 41.28 13.50 -8.53
N ASP A 250 41.23 14.34 -7.51
CA ASP A 250 42.02 15.52 -7.42
C ASP A 250 43.50 15.12 -7.61
N SER A 251 43.97 15.33 -8.80
CA SER A 251 45.39 15.29 -9.13
C SER A 251 46.01 16.59 -8.66
N SER A 252 46.24 16.70 -7.36
CA SER A 252 47.13 17.71 -6.81
C SER A 252 48.58 17.23 -6.95
N PRO A 253 49.47 18.00 -7.53
CA PRO A 253 50.87 17.59 -7.70
C PRO A 253 51.57 17.55 -6.34
N SER A 254 52.14 16.39 -6.02
CA SER A 254 53.00 16.17 -4.86
C SER A 254 54.20 17.13 -4.91
N LYS A 255 54.18 18.19 -4.11
CA LYS A 255 55.43 18.86 -3.70
C LYS A 255 56.06 18.08 -2.57
N ARG A 256 57.18 17.44 -2.85
CA ARG A 256 58.12 16.95 -1.85
C ARG A 256 58.53 18.13 -0.97
N ILE A 257 58.20 18.11 0.30
CA ILE A 257 58.78 18.94 1.33
C ILE A 257 59.55 18.03 2.26
N ASN A 258 60.84 18.29 2.34
CA ASN A 258 61.82 17.62 3.19
C ASN A 258 61.42 17.68 4.66
N SER A 259 61.56 16.52 5.31
CA SER A 259 61.50 16.36 6.73
C SER A 259 62.59 17.11 7.45
N LEU A 260 62.24 18.07 8.33
CA LEU A 260 63.03 18.44 9.51
C LEU A 260 62.07 19.28 10.40
N ASN A 261 61.99 18.82 11.68
CA ASN A 261 61.28 19.42 12.82
C ASN A 261 59.87 18.91 13.10
N ALA A 262 59.82 17.80 13.83
CA ALA A 262 58.68 17.45 14.62
C ALA A 262 58.82 18.05 16.04
N PRO A 263 57.80 18.75 16.57
CA PRO A 263 57.77 19.11 17.98
C PRO A 263 57.43 17.93 18.87
N ARG A 264 58.14 17.83 20.01
CA ARG A 264 57.92 16.82 21.04
C ARG A 264 56.51 16.96 21.65
N PRO A 265 55.88 15.80 22.04
CA PRO A 265 54.62 15.87 22.79
C PRO A 265 54.80 16.37 24.22
N LEU A 266 53.82 17.13 24.69
CA LEU A 266 53.71 17.64 26.05
C LEU A 266 53.33 16.48 27.00
N PRO A 267 53.80 16.53 28.29
CA PRO A 267 53.52 15.50 29.28
C PRO A 267 52.07 15.59 29.80
N GLU A 268 51.48 14.42 30.06
CA GLU A 268 50.14 14.29 30.66
C GLU A 268 50.10 14.77 32.13
N PRO A 269 48.99 15.34 32.60
CA PRO A 269 48.81 15.70 34.01
C PRO A 269 48.53 14.45 34.86
N PRO A 270 48.91 14.48 36.19
CA PRO A 270 48.82 13.35 37.05
C PRO A 270 47.38 12.99 37.48
N ALA A 271 47.13 11.68 37.60
CA ALA A 271 45.87 11.10 38.02
C ALA A 271 45.48 11.54 39.45
N ALA A 272 44.29 12.03 39.64
CA ALA A 272 43.69 12.33 40.93
C ALA A 272 43.23 11.08 41.65
N ALA A 273 43.60 10.99 42.90
CA ALA A 273 43.40 9.88 43.84
C ALA A 273 41.91 9.59 44.13
N LYS A 274 41.61 8.30 44.19
CA LYS A 274 40.36 7.73 44.72
C LYS A 274 40.28 8.01 46.21
N THR A 275 39.22 8.68 46.68
CA THR A 275 38.80 8.64 48.07
C THR A 275 37.54 7.80 48.21
N THR A 276 37.69 6.70 48.91
CA THR A 276 36.64 5.86 49.47
C THR A 276 35.97 6.57 50.63
N ALA A 277 34.64 6.61 50.63
CA ALA A 277 33.86 6.87 51.85
C ALA A 277 32.68 5.88 51.89
N SER A 278 32.70 5.16 52.97
CA SER A 278 31.81 4.11 53.45
C SER A 278 30.42 4.59 53.85
N SER A 279 29.49 3.69 53.63
CA SER A 279 28.29 3.36 54.40
C SER A 279 27.73 4.34 55.43
N LEU A 280 26.41 4.57 55.35
CA LEU A 280 25.54 4.48 56.53
C LEU A 280 24.10 4.14 56.11
N ARG A 281 23.61 3.07 56.70
CA ARG A 281 22.19 2.64 56.69
C ARG A 281 21.40 3.55 57.63
N SER A 282 20.18 3.81 57.31
CA SER A 282 19.09 3.94 58.28
C SER A 282 17.78 3.52 57.66
N ARG A 283 17.22 2.55 58.27
CA ARG A 283 15.85 2.11 58.41
C ARG A 283 15.00 3.24 59.05
N ASP A 284 13.74 3.24 58.70
CA ASP A 284 12.57 3.05 59.59
C ASP A 284 11.32 3.55 58.86
N ASN A 285 10.39 2.65 58.67
CA ASN A 285 9.10 2.46 59.37
C ASN A 285 7.99 3.45 59.00
N ALA A 286 7.00 2.96 58.35
CA ALA A 286 5.80 2.29 58.83
C ALA A 286 4.58 3.20 59.03
N ALA A 287 3.48 2.64 58.66
CA ALA A 287 2.09 2.77 59.15
C ALA A 287 1.23 3.84 58.48
N ALA A 288 0.23 3.39 57.81
CA ALA A 288 -1.11 2.98 58.22
C ALA A 288 -2.17 4.07 58.07
N ALA A 289 -3.19 3.79 57.42
CA ALA A 289 -4.59 3.52 57.71
C ALA A 289 -5.54 4.39 56.87
N ALA A 290 -6.38 3.76 56.11
CA ALA A 290 -7.77 3.41 56.35
C ALA A 290 -8.83 4.47 56.03
N GLY A 291 -9.86 4.02 55.32
CA GLY A 291 -11.23 4.53 55.34
C GLY A 291 -11.66 5.12 53.99
N GLY A 292 -12.66 4.68 53.35
CA GLY A 292 -13.91 4.11 53.52
C GLY A 292 -14.66 4.23 52.19
N GLY A 293 -15.32 3.22 51.73
CA GLY A 293 -16.34 3.33 50.66
C GLY A 293 -17.67 3.81 51.28
N PRO A 294 -18.84 3.56 50.73
CA PRO A 294 -19.25 3.20 49.35
C PRO A 294 -20.38 4.15 48.89
N TYR A 295 -20.84 4.04 47.63
CA TYR A 295 -22.25 4.08 47.20
C TYR A 295 -22.37 4.05 45.69
N GLY A 296 -22.99 2.98 45.16
CA GLY A 296 -23.63 2.98 43.85
C GLY A 296 -25.02 3.66 43.95
N PRO A 297 -25.76 3.79 42.87
CA PRO A 297 -26.64 2.69 42.47
C PRO A 297 -26.79 2.48 40.93
N LYS A 298 -27.30 1.29 40.67
CA LYS A 298 -27.85 0.78 39.41
C LYS A 298 -28.95 1.67 38.83
N ALA A 299 -28.99 1.75 37.51
CA ALA A 299 -30.23 2.01 36.80
C ALA A 299 -30.31 1.09 35.57
N SER A 300 -31.39 0.41 35.59
CA SER A 300 -32.04 -0.63 34.82
C SER A 300 -32.37 -0.23 33.37
N VAL A 301 -32.25 -1.25 32.52
CA VAL A 301 -32.79 -1.35 31.16
C VAL A 301 -34.29 -1.63 31.22
N PRO A 302 -35.11 -1.15 30.31
CA PRO A 302 -36.35 -1.88 29.94
C PRO A 302 -36.30 -2.37 28.47
N PRO A 303 -36.95 -3.49 28.17
CA PRO A 303 -37.04 -4.04 26.84
C PRO A 303 -38.26 -3.50 26.09
N SER A 304 -38.16 -3.34 24.76
CA SER A 304 -39.31 -3.15 23.90
C SER A 304 -39.43 -4.30 22.90
N SER A 305 -40.42 -5.04 23.13
CA SER A 305 -41.40 -5.80 22.32
C SER A 305 -41.35 -5.61 20.80
N GLY A 306 -41.27 -6.61 20.11
CA GLY A 306 -41.95 -7.43 19.15
C GLY A 306 -42.99 -6.77 18.25
N GLY A 307 -42.86 -7.02 16.95
CA GLY A 307 -43.83 -6.66 15.93
C GLY A 307 -43.55 -7.39 14.63
N THR A 308 -43.85 -8.68 14.62
CA THR A 308 -44.03 -9.47 13.41
C THR A 308 -45.23 -8.99 12.61
N ARG A 309 -45.07 -8.63 11.35
CA ARG A 309 -46.17 -8.59 10.37
C ARG A 309 -45.84 -9.53 9.21
N ARG A 310 -46.45 -10.68 9.24
CA ARG A 310 -46.76 -11.51 8.07
C ARG A 310 -47.75 -10.75 7.19
N VAL A 311 -47.51 -10.75 5.90
CA VAL A 311 -48.56 -10.55 4.89
C VAL A 311 -48.51 -11.76 3.97
N SER A 312 -49.64 -12.41 4.01
CA SER A 312 -50.07 -13.60 3.31
C SER A 312 -50.12 -13.45 1.81
N GLY A 313 -49.89 -14.60 1.17
CA GLY A 313 -49.99 -14.82 -0.24
C GLY A 313 -51.38 -14.61 -0.85
N MET A 314 -51.38 -14.37 -2.16
CA MET A 314 -52.53 -14.63 -3.03
C MET A 314 -52.05 -15.38 -4.27
N SER A 315 -52.42 -16.66 -4.29
CA SER A 315 -52.48 -17.51 -5.46
C SER A 315 -53.67 -17.09 -6.32
N VAL A 316 -53.47 -16.98 -7.62
CA VAL A 316 -54.59 -17.05 -8.56
C VAL A 316 -54.22 -18.09 -9.63
N THR A 317 -54.97 -19.15 -9.56
CA THR A 317 -55.09 -20.24 -10.53
C THR A 317 -56.03 -19.83 -11.66
N GLY A 318 -55.74 -20.30 -12.85
CA GLY A 318 -56.85 -20.73 -13.72
C GLY A 318 -56.91 -20.13 -15.12
N GLY A 319 -56.71 -20.98 -16.06
CA GLY A 319 -57.57 -21.33 -17.18
C GLY A 319 -57.20 -20.57 -18.48
N GLY A 320 -56.78 -21.15 -19.51
CA GLY A 320 -57.37 -22.21 -20.28
C GLY A 320 -57.71 -21.67 -21.64
N GLY A 321 -57.18 -22.26 -22.71
CA GLY A 321 -57.98 -22.42 -23.91
C GLY A 321 -57.53 -21.74 -25.21
N GLY A 322 -57.09 -22.51 -26.15
CA GLY A 322 -57.45 -22.48 -27.55
C GLY A 322 -56.65 -21.53 -28.44
N GLY A 323 -55.98 -21.90 -29.40
CA GLY A 323 -56.25 -22.78 -30.51
C GLY A 323 -56.13 -22.02 -31.83
N ALA A 324 -55.41 -22.60 -32.78
CA ALA A 324 -55.51 -22.48 -34.23
C ALA A 324 -54.86 -21.33 -34.99
N LYS A 325 -53.78 -21.66 -35.70
CA LYS A 325 -53.66 -21.87 -37.16
C LYS A 325 -53.54 -20.63 -38.06
N ARG A 326 -52.41 -20.67 -38.79
CA ARG A 326 -52.21 -20.27 -40.22
C ARG A 326 -52.41 -18.77 -40.57
N THR A 327 -51.45 -18.21 -41.10
CA THR A 327 -50.76 -18.25 -42.39
C THR A 327 -49.37 -17.67 -42.26
#